data_12af6fbf83dfb164ef8ab81cb8f505d4
#
_entry.id   12af6fbf83dfb164ef8ab81cb8f505d4
#
_cell.length_a   1.000
_cell.length_b   1.000
_cell.length_c   1.000
_cell.angle_alpha   90.00
_cell.angle_beta   90.00
_cell.angle_gamma   90.00
#
_symmetry.space_group_name_H-M   'P 1'
#
loop_
_entity.id
_entity.type
_entity.pdbx_description
1 polymer ?
#
loop_
_entity_poly.entity_id
_entity_poly.type
_entity_poly.pdbx_seq_one_letter_code
_entity_poly.pdbx_strand_id
1 'polypeptide(L)'
;MIQQIVQTWKTNDLSDAPPLFTISKESWQFQNPSWKYRFFSDEQIAKYVSERLPHFYQRTFIQYEAQIQRVDIFRLVFMFFDGGLYSDLDAEAINPFEKCGKGMDGIILGTLANKASSQYIPNAFLYSGTRHAQFWLYCLALAVKRFFQSKGFDGAEFLTGPQLLTSAYIEFEKETPAQKSSFIRQWLGKNDALPEAQPSMISLLPAHLIYPIDWTTESSEQLQVYLRMRLEQGAIPPQAVAECTICINYWTHSWEIPDRGVLHSIRSKWKWILKQFQSCNQ
;
A
#
# COMPACT_ATOMS: atom_id res chain seq x y z
N MET A 1 4.96 12.92 -15.29
CA MET A 1 4.06 12.08 -14.43
C MET A 1 3.94 10.69 -15.04
N ILE A 2 4.11 9.62 -14.24
CA ILE A 2 3.95 8.22 -14.70
C ILE A 2 2.48 7.83 -14.49
N GLN A 3 1.78 7.58 -15.60
CA GLN A 3 0.34 7.30 -15.63
C GLN A 3 0.08 5.79 -15.63
N GLN A 4 0.24 5.16 -14.47
CA GLN A 4 -0.17 3.77 -14.25
C GLN A 4 -0.62 3.55 -12.81
N ILE A 5 -1.55 2.61 -12.64
CA ILE A 5 -2.09 2.19 -11.34
C ILE A 5 -1.80 0.71 -11.17
N VAL A 6 -1.36 0.33 -9.98
CA VAL A 6 -1.15 -1.05 -9.62
C VAL A 6 -1.91 -1.41 -8.34
N GLN A 7 -2.60 -2.54 -8.40
CA GLN A 7 -3.24 -3.18 -7.24
C GLN A 7 -2.86 -4.66 -7.20
N THR A 8 -2.99 -5.28 -6.05
CA THR A 8 -2.54 -6.67 -5.82
C THR A 8 -3.61 -7.48 -5.09
N TRP A 9 -3.69 -8.77 -5.40
CA TRP A 9 -4.48 -9.74 -4.65
C TRP A 9 -3.83 -11.12 -4.73
N LYS A 10 -4.34 -12.06 -3.93
CA LYS A 10 -3.85 -13.45 -3.90
C LYS A 10 -3.88 -14.13 -5.27
N THR A 11 -4.95 -13.89 -6.03
CA THR A 11 -5.19 -14.44 -7.37
C THR A 11 -5.56 -13.34 -8.36
N ASN A 12 -5.55 -13.67 -9.67
CA ASN A 12 -6.03 -12.73 -10.70
C ASN A 12 -7.55 -12.60 -10.76
N ASP A 13 -8.27 -13.47 -10.06
CA ASP A 13 -9.73 -13.47 -9.99
C ASP A 13 -10.21 -12.87 -8.66
N LEU A 14 -11.17 -11.94 -8.76
CA LEU A 14 -11.82 -11.31 -7.62
C LEU A 14 -13.21 -11.88 -7.32
N SER A 15 -13.66 -12.94 -7.99
CA SER A 15 -14.99 -13.52 -7.82
C SER A 15 -15.28 -13.96 -6.37
N ASP A 16 -14.25 -14.43 -5.67
CA ASP A 16 -14.33 -14.85 -4.27
C ASP A 16 -13.81 -13.78 -3.29
N ALA A 17 -13.39 -12.62 -3.79
CA ALA A 17 -12.93 -11.51 -2.97
C ALA A 17 -14.11 -10.70 -2.38
N PRO A 18 -13.87 -9.88 -1.35
CA PRO A 18 -14.87 -8.94 -0.86
C PRO A 18 -15.40 -8.03 -1.98
N PRO A 19 -16.72 -7.77 -2.06
CA PRO A 19 -17.30 -6.93 -3.12
C PRO A 19 -16.66 -5.54 -3.23
N LEU A 20 -16.17 -4.98 -2.13
CA LEU A 20 -15.43 -3.72 -2.10
C LEU A 20 -14.24 -3.73 -3.05
N PHE A 21 -13.57 -4.87 -3.24
CA PHE A 21 -12.35 -4.95 -4.06
C PHE A 21 -12.64 -4.75 -5.55
N THR A 22 -13.79 -5.25 -6.02
CA THR A 22 -14.27 -4.97 -7.37
C THR A 22 -14.62 -3.49 -7.51
N ILE A 23 -15.34 -2.92 -6.55
CA ILE A 23 -15.68 -1.50 -6.52
C ILE A 23 -14.41 -0.64 -6.55
N SER A 24 -13.43 -0.94 -5.72
CA SER A 24 -12.15 -0.23 -5.69
C SER A 24 -11.43 -0.29 -7.05
N LYS A 25 -11.26 -1.49 -7.59
CA LYS A 25 -10.64 -1.68 -8.91
C LYS A 25 -11.32 -0.85 -9.99
N GLU A 26 -12.64 -0.92 -10.07
CA GLU A 26 -13.43 -0.20 -11.07
C GLU A 26 -13.37 1.32 -10.86
N SER A 27 -13.38 1.79 -9.61
CA SER A 27 -13.30 3.21 -9.30
C SER A 27 -11.97 3.82 -9.77
N TRP A 28 -10.84 3.14 -9.54
CA TRP A 28 -9.54 3.59 -10.01
C TRP A 28 -9.46 3.69 -11.52
N GLN A 29 -10.03 2.72 -12.26
CA GLN A 29 -10.10 2.73 -13.72
C GLN A 29 -11.05 3.81 -14.24
N PHE A 30 -12.19 4.01 -13.58
CA PHE A 30 -13.18 5.02 -13.94
C PHE A 30 -12.64 6.44 -13.75
N GLN A 31 -12.01 6.70 -12.60
CA GLN A 31 -11.48 8.03 -12.28
C GLN A 31 -10.22 8.39 -13.09
N ASN A 32 -9.48 7.41 -13.58
CA ASN A 32 -8.25 7.62 -14.34
C ASN A 32 -8.23 6.81 -15.65
N PRO A 33 -9.14 7.08 -16.59
CA PRO A 33 -9.37 6.21 -17.78
C PRO A 33 -8.19 6.18 -18.77
N SER A 34 -7.33 7.20 -18.75
CA SER A 34 -6.12 7.26 -19.58
C SER A 34 -4.93 6.51 -18.98
N TRP A 35 -5.03 6.09 -17.72
CA TRP A 35 -3.92 5.45 -17.02
C TRP A 35 -3.89 3.94 -17.28
N LYS A 36 -2.70 3.39 -17.43
CA LYS A 36 -2.52 1.94 -17.54
C LYS A 36 -2.83 1.28 -16.20
N TYR A 37 -3.84 0.42 -16.16
CA TYR A 37 -4.15 -0.37 -14.97
C TYR A 37 -3.39 -1.70 -15.01
N ARG A 38 -2.75 -2.07 -13.90
CA ARG A 38 -2.00 -3.32 -13.71
C ARG A 38 -2.48 -4.01 -12.44
N PHE A 39 -2.69 -5.30 -12.55
CA PHE A 39 -3.08 -6.14 -11.42
C PHE A 39 -2.09 -7.29 -11.27
N PHE A 40 -1.69 -7.59 -10.04
CA PHE A 40 -0.72 -8.63 -9.77
C PHE A 40 -1.25 -9.62 -8.74
N SER A 41 -1.21 -10.91 -9.10
CA SER A 41 -1.38 -12.01 -8.15
C SER A 41 -0.09 -12.25 -7.35
N ASP A 42 -0.18 -13.03 -6.27
CA ASP A 42 0.98 -13.42 -5.47
C ASP A 42 2.08 -14.11 -6.30
N GLU A 43 1.69 -14.95 -7.26
CA GLU A 43 2.63 -15.59 -8.19
C GLU A 43 3.33 -14.57 -9.09
N GLN A 44 2.57 -13.63 -9.64
CA GLN A 44 3.11 -12.56 -10.49
C GLN A 44 4.01 -11.59 -9.70
N ILE A 45 3.72 -11.36 -8.43
CA ILE A 45 4.58 -10.60 -7.51
C ILE A 45 5.93 -11.30 -7.34
N ALA A 46 5.91 -12.59 -7.03
CA ALA A 46 7.14 -13.37 -6.87
C ALA A 46 7.99 -13.38 -8.14
N LYS A 47 7.36 -13.61 -9.30
CA LYS A 47 8.01 -13.55 -10.61
C LYS A 47 8.61 -12.18 -10.87
N TYR A 48 7.84 -11.11 -10.66
CA TYR A 48 8.29 -9.74 -10.90
C TYR A 48 9.55 -9.39 -10.10
N VAL A 49 9.56 -9.74 -8.80
CA VAL A 49 10.73 -9.47 -7.94
C VAL A 49 11.92 -10.32 -8.31
N SER A 50 11.71 -11.61 -8.64
CA SER A 50 12.80 -12.51 -9.05
C SER A 50 13.49 -12.10 -10.36
N GLU A 51 12.74 -11.54 -11.30
CA GLU A 51 13.27 -11.03 -12.57
C GLU A 51 14.06 -9.73 -12.43
N ARG A 52 13.67 -8.86 -11.49
CA ARG A 52 14.27 -7.53 -11.29
C ARG A 52 15.45 -7.55 -10.32
N LEU A 53 15.36 -8.34 -9.27
CA LEU A 53 16.30 -8.42 -8.16
C LEU A 53 16.56 -9.89 -7.77
N PRO A 54 17.19 -10.69 -8.64
CA PRO A 54 17.33 -12.14 -8.42
C PRO A 54 18.12 -12.50 -7.17
N HIS A 55 19.17 -11.75 -6.84
CA HIS A 55 19.95 -11.99 -5.63
C HIS A 55 19.18 -11.61 -4.35
N PHE A 56 18.54 -10.44 -4.34
CA PHE A 56 17.66 -10.01 -3.24
C PHE A 56 16.50 -10.99 -3.05
N TYR A 57 15.91 -11.49 -4.16
CA TYR A 57 14.84 -12.47 -4.13
C TYR A 57 15.26 -13.72 -3.34
N GLN A 58 16.39 -14.34 -3.70
CA GLN A 58 16.88 -15.54 -3.02
C GLN A 58 17.33 -15.30 -1.58
N ARG A 59 17.99 -14.17 -1.34
CA ARG A 59 18.59 -13.85 -0.04
C ARG A 59 17.57 -13.41 1.02
N THR A 60 16.51 -12.71 0.59
CA THR A 60 15.62 -12.01 1.52
C THR A 60 14.14 -12.23 1.19
N PHE A 61 13.71 -12.02 -0.07
CA PHE A 61 12.29 -11.97 -0.41
C PHE A 61 11.56 -13.29 -0.12
N ILE A 62 12.09 -14.41 -0.54
CA ILE A 62 11.47 -15.74 -0.32
C ILE A 62 11.53 -16.18 1.16
N GLN A 63 12.37 -15.52 1.96
CA GLN A 63 12.54 -15.84 3.38
C GLN A 63 11.50 -15.14 4.27
N TYR A 64 10.76 -14.15 3.76
CA TYR A 64 9.65 -13.56 4.51
C TYR A 64 8.56 -14.60 4.72
N GLU A 65 8.14 -14.81 5.97
CA GLU A 65 7.16 -15.84 6.33
C GLU A 65 5.75 -15.47 5.90
N ALA A 66 5.34 -14.23 6.15
CA ALA A 66 3.99 -13.77 5.84
C ALA A 66 3.89 -13.21 4.41
N GLN A 67 2.84 -13.61 3.69
CA GLN A 67 2.60 -13.12 2.31
C GLN A 67 2.48 -11.60 2.25
N ILE A 68 1.88 -10.96 3.28
CA ILE A 68 1.78 -9.50 3.34
C ILE A 68 3.15 -8.82 3.30
N GLN A 69 4.19 -9.41 3.93
CA GLN A 69 5.55 -8.87 3.88
C GLN A 69 6.10 -8.86 2.45
N ARG A 70 5.80 -9.92 1.68
CA ARG A 70 6.19 -10.00 0.27
C ARG A 70 5.46 -8.98 -0.60
N VAL A 71 4.18 -8.74 -0.32
CA VAL A 71 3.38 -7.70 -0.99
C VAL A 71 3.94 -6.31 -0.66
N ASP A 72 4.27 -6.03 0.59
CA ASP A 72 4.87 -4.76 1.01
C ASP A 72 6.20 -4.50 0.29
N ILE A 73 7.06 -5.51 0.21
CA ILE A 73 8.32 -5.42 -0.54
C ILE A 73 8.07 -5.20 -2.03
N PHE A 74 7.10 -5.92 -2.62
CA PHE A 74 6.74 -5.71 -4.03
C PHE A 74 6.35 -4.26 -4.32
N ARG A 75 5.57 -3.61 -3.44
CA ARG A 75 5.20 -2.18 -3.60
C ARG A 75 6.45 -1.32 -3.78
N LEU A 76 7.47 -1.51 -2.93
CA LEU A 76 8.72 -0.74 -2.99
C LEU A 76 9.52 -1.03 -4.26
N VAL A 77 9.64 -2.32 -4.63
CA VAL A 77 10.33 -2.73 -5.86
C VAL A 77 9.61 -2.16 -7.10
N PHE A 78 8.27 -2.24 -7.13
CA PHE A 78 7.48 -1.69 -8.23
C PHE A 78 7.64 -0.16 -8.34
N MET A 79 7.55 0.55 -7.22
CA MET A 79 7.74 2.00 -7.20
C MET A 79 9.12 2.40 -7.68
N PHE A 80 10.16 1.62 -7.39
CA PHE A 80 11.51 1.87 -7.87
C PHE A 80 11.65 1.66 -9.40
N PHE A 81 11.22 0.50 -9.90
CA PHE A 81 11.46 0.15 -11.30
C PHE A 81 10.46 0.79 -12.28
N ASP A 82 9.19 0.78 -11.95
CA ASP A 82 8.12 1.18 -12.85
C ASP A 82 7.49 2.53 -12.49
N GLY A 83 7.46 2.89 -11.20
CA GLY A 83 6.78 4.09 -10.72
C GLY A 83 5.26 4.00 -10.86
N GLY A 84 4.58 5.15 -10.85
CA GLY A 84 3.12 5.23 -10.90
C GLY A 84 2.48 5.17 -9.52
N LEU A 85 1.22 4.76 -9.44
CA LEU A 85 0.41 4.75 -8.24
C LEU A 85 0.12 3.31 -7.81
N TYR A 86 0.48 2.97 -6.57
CA TYR A 86 0.02 1.79 -5.89
C TYR A 86 -1.16 2.14 -4.97
N SER A 87 -2.19 1.32 -4.98
CA SER A 87 -3.31 1.43 -4.05
C SER A 87 -3.75 0.04 -3.58
N ASP A 88 -4.06 -0.09 -2.28
CA ASP A 88 -4.68 -1.31 -1.77
C ASP A 88 -6.09 -1.50 -2.37
N LEU A 89 -6.56 -2.75 -2.43
CA LEU A 89 -7.89 -3.07 -2.97
C LEU A 89 -9.05 -2.65 -2.06
N ASP A 90 -8.78 -2.24 -0.83
CA ASP A 90 -9.78 -1.64 0.05
C ASP A 90 -9.73 -0.11 0.07
N ALA A 91 -9.02 0.48 -0.91
CA ALA A 91 -8.98 1.91 -1.14
C ALA A 91 -9.70 2.28 -2.46
N GLU A 92 -10.84 2.93 -2.35
CA GLU A 92 -11.69 3.38 -3.47
C GLU A 92 -11.28 4.77 -3.95
N ALA A 93 -11.10 4.95 -5.27
CA ALA A 93 -10.84 6.25 -5.86
C ALA A 93 -12.11 7.11 -5.89
N ILE A 94 -12.01 8.37 -5.46
CA ILE A 94 -13.12 9.32 -5.40
C ILE A 94 -13.00 10.38 -6.49
N ASN A 95 -11.81 10.88 -6.74
CA ASN A 95 -11.54 11.84 -7.80
C ASN A 95 -10.33 11.41 -8.64
N PRO A 96 -10.22 11.92 -9.87
CA PRO A 96 -9.03 11.71 -10.69
C PRO A 96 -7.77 12.20 -9.98
N PHE A 97 -6.73 11.35 -9.99
CA PHE A 97 -5.46 11.71 -9.34
C PHE A 97 -4.89 13.02 -9.87
N GLU A 98 -4.98 13.26 -11.18
CA GLU A 98 -4.46 14.49 -11.81
C GLU A 98 -5.17 15.77 -11.36
N LYS A 99 -6.44 15.68 -10.96
CA LYS A 99 -7.18 16.83 -10.44
C LYS A 99 -6.60 17.34 -9.14
N CYS A 100 -6.21 16.41 -8.28
CA CYS A 100 -5.76 16.68 -6.92
C CYS A 100 -4.23 16.70 -6.79
N GLY A 101 -3.53 16.04 -7.71
CA GLY A 101 -2.06 15.92 -7.75
C GLY A 101 -1.37 16.85 -8.75
N LYS A 102 -2.01 17.92 -9.24
CA LYS A 102 -1.42 18.86 -10.19
C LYS A 102 -0.13 19.47 -9.65
N GLY A 103 0.97 19.35 -10.42
CA GLY A 103 2.28 19.89 -10.06
C GLY A 103 3.05 19.04 -9.04
N MET A 104 2.56 17.85 -8.71
CA MET A 104 3.25 16.93 -7.82
C MET A 104 4.12 15.97 -8.62
N ASP A 105 5.31 16.41 -8.95
CA ASP A 105 6.36 15.54 -9.48
C ASP A 105 7.16 14.94 -8.32
N GLY A 106 7.67 13.72 -8.50
CA GLY A 106 8.41 13.03 -7.43
C GLY A 106 7.60 11.96 -6.72
N ILE A 107 7.83 11.81 -5.43
CA ILE A 107 7.16 10.82 -4.59
C ILE A 107 6.05 11.49 -3.80
N ILE A 108 4.87 10.83 -3.75
CA ILE A 108 3.74 11.28 -2.95
C ILE A 108 3.35 10.15 -2.00
N LEU A 109 3.27 10.49 -0.71
CA LEU A 109 2.84 9.61 0.37
C LEU A 109 1.68 10.26 1.12
N GLY A 110 0.73 9.46 1.60
CA GLY A 110 -0.33 9.91 2.48
C GLY A 110 0.08 9.80 3.95
N THR A 111 -0.41 10.69 4.81
CA THR A 111 -0.18 10.60 6.25
C THR A 111 -1.50 10.44 7.02
N LEU A 112 -1.47 9.72 8.14
CA LEU A 112 -2.51 9.73 9.18
C LEU A 112 -2.13 10.73 10.27
N ALA A 113 -1.93 11.98 9.92
CA ALA A 113 -1.43 12.98 10.85
C ALA A 113 -2.56 13.68 11.59
N ASN A 114 -3.03 13.11 12.71
CA ASN A 114 -3.92 13.82 13.64
C ASN A 114 -3.27 14.14 14.99
N LYS A 115 -2.01 13.78 15.20
CA LYS A 115 -1.25 14.20 16.40
C LYS A 115 0.08 14.79 15.96
N ALA A 116 0.36 15.98 16.41
CA ALA A 116 1.56 16.77 16.13
C ALA A 116 2.90 16.08 16.50
N SER A 117 2.87 14.85 17.02
CA SER A 117 4.04 14.11 17.48
C SER A 117 4.36 12.81 16.75
N SER A 118 3.51 12.33 15.84
CA SER A 118 3.80 11.09 15.10
C SER A 118 3.26 11.16 13.68
N GLN A 119 4.14 11.45 12.73
CA GLN A 119 3.86 11.18 11.32
C GLN A 119 3.80 9.66 11.15
N TYR A 120 2.61 9.12 10.88
CA TYR A 120 2.43 7.73 10.48
C TYR A 120 2.08 7.70 9.00
N ILE A 121 2.87 6.99 8.22
CA ILE A 121 2.74 6.90 6.77
C ILE A 121 2.27 5.48 6.42
N PRO A 122 0.96 5.25 6.21
CA PRO A 122 0.48 3.98 5.72
C PRO A 122 1.03 3.68 4.32
N ASN A 123 1.26 2.41 4.02
CA ASN A 123 1.74 1.96 2.72
C ASN A 123 0.61 1.51 1.77
N ALA A 124 -0.64 1.84 2.10
CA ALA A 124 -1.82 1.54 1.30
C ALA A 124 -1.98 2.44 0.06
N PHE A 125 -1.29 3.57 0.03
CA PHE A 125 -1.23 4.50 -1.10
C PHE A 125 0.20 5.01 -1.26
N LEU A 126 0.79 4.75 -2.43
CA LEU A 126 2.14 5.18 -2.79
C LEU A 126 2.13 5.70 -4.22
N TYR A 127 2.76 6.84 -4.47
CA TYR A 127 2.96 7.32 -5.82
C TYR A 127 4.43 7.66 -6.07
N SER A 128 4.93 7.28 -7.24
CA SER A 128 6.24 7.68 -7.74
C SER A 128 6.12 8.23 -9.16
N GLY A 129 6.25 9.54 -9.28
CA GLY A 129 6.27 10.21 -10.59
C GLY A 129 7.56 10.00 -11.37
N THR A 130 8.59 9.49 -10.70
CA THR A 130 9.93 9.25 -11.24
C THR A 130 10.33 7.80 -11.01
N ARG A 131 10.85 7.13 -12.04
CA ARG A 131 11.50 5.83 -11.91
C ARG A 131 12.86 5.97 -11.24
N HIS A 132 13.28 4.88 -10.60
CA HIS A 132 14.58 4.76 -9.95
C HIS A 132 14.83 5.78 -8.85
N ALA A 133 13.76 6.28 -8.20
CA ALA A 133 13.88 7.20 -7.09
C ALA A 133 14.64 6.56 -5.92
N GLN A 134 15.69 7.24 -5.44
CA GLN A 134 16.60 6.73 -4.40
C GLN A 134 15.88 6.32 -3.10
N PHE A 135 14.80 7.00 -2.78
CA PHE A 135 14.01 6.72 -1.58
C PHE A 135 13.50 5.27 -1.53
N TRP A 136 13.05 4.72 -2.66
CA TRP A 136 12.55 3.34 -2.67
C TRP A 136 13.67 2.31 -2.44
N LEU A 137 14.87 2.57 -2.94
CA LEU A 137 16.04 1.75 -2.61
C LEU A 137 16.42 1.87 -1.13
N TYR A 138 16.29 3.07 -0.56
CA TYR A 138 16.52 3.27 0.87
C TYR A 138 15.52 2.46 1.72
N CYS A 139 14.23 2.47 1.36
CA CYS A 139 13.22 1.63 2.00
C CYS A 139 13.58 0.15 1.90
N LEU A 140 13.98 -0.33 0.72
CA LEU A 140 14.40 -1.74 0.54
C LEU A 140 15.64 -2.07 1.36
N ALA A 141 16.63 -1.18 1.43
CA ALA A 141 17.82 -1.35 2.26
C ALA A 141 17.47 -1.45 3.76
N LEU A 142 16.53 -0.61 4.22
CA LEU A 142 16.05 -0.66 5.60
C LEU A 142 15.27 -1.96 5.89
N ALA A 143 14.48 -2.45 4.94
CA ALA A 143 13.80 -3.73 5.06
C ALA A 143 14.80 -4.90 5.20
N VAL A 144 15.85 -4.92 4.38
CA VAL A 144 16.93 -5.91 4.49
C VAL A 144 17.65 -5.81 5.83
N LYS A 145 17.98 -4.60 6.27
CA LYS A 145 18.59 -4.37 7.59
C LYS A 145 17.73 -4.96 8.71
N ARG A 146 16.44 -4.61 8.73
CA ARG A 146 15.50 -5.09 9.74
C ARG A 146 15.34 -6.62 9.69
N PHE A 147 15.25 -7.20 8.51
CA PHE A 147 15.17 -8.65 8.33
C PHE A 147 16.35 -9.38 8.98
N PHE A 148 17.58 -8.94 8.75
CA PHE A 148 18.76 -9.58 9.32
C PHE A 148 19.02 -9.24 10.80
N GLN A 149 18.48 -8.14 11.28
CA GLN A 149 18.59 -7.74 12.70
C GLN A 149 17.42 -8.25 13.53
N SER A 150 16.29 -8.56 12.92
CA SER A 150 15.15 -9.19 13.57
C SER A 150 15.51 -10.60 14.01
N LYS A 151 15.10 -10.94 15.22
CA LYS A 151 15.25 -12.30 15.76
C LYS A 151 14.02 -13.16 15.50
N GLY A 152 13.24 -12.84 14.44
CA GLY A 152 12.03 -13.57 14.05
C GLY A 152 10.77 -13.23 14.86
N PHE A 153 10.81 -12.20 15.69
CA PHE A 153 9.68 -11.79 16.55
C PHE A 153 8.97 -10.52 16.09
N ASP A 154 9.51 -9.85 15.06
CA ASP A 154 8.95 -8.58 14.60
C ASP A 154 7.85 -8.78 13.58
N GLY A 155 6.72 -8.10 13.78
CA GLY A 155 5.55 -8.17 12.89
C GLY A 155 5.78 -7.53 11.52
N ALA A 156 4.87 -7.80 10.58
CA ALA A 156 4.91 -7.27 9.21
C ALA A 156 4.98 -5.74 9.17
N GLU A 157 4.22 -5.05 10.02
CA GLU A 157 4.23 -3.59 10.08
C GLU A 157 5.62 -2.99 10.30
N PHE A 158 6.41 -3.59 11.20
CA PHE A 158 7.76 -3.15 11.51
C PHE A 158 8.74 -3.53 10.40
N LEU A 159 8.68 -4.80 9.92
CA LEU A 159 9.69 -5.32 8.99
C LEU A 159 9.56 -4.75 7.58
N THR A 160 8.34 -4.58 7.07
CA THR A 160 8.09 -4.27 5.66
C THR A 160 6.99 -3.23 5.42
N GLY A 161 6.12 -3.05 6.41
CA GLY A 161 4.89 -2.28 6.32
C GLY A 161 5.02 -0.80 6.70
N PRO A 162 3.93 -0.20 7.22
CA PRO A 162 3.85 1.23 7.50
C PRO A 162 4.93 1.77 8.44
N GLN A 163 5.33 1.00 9.46
CA GLN A 163 6.38 1.43 10.38
C GLN A 163 7.77 1.47 9.70
N LEU A 164 8.01 0.57 8.73
CA LEU A 164 9.21 0.66 7.90
C LEU A 164 9.20 1.94 7.07
N LEU A 165 8.11 2.20 6.36
CA LEU A 165 7.98 3.35 5.47
C LEU A 165 8.12 4.67 6.24
N THR A 166 7.47 4.77 7.39
CA THR A 166 7.57 5.94 8.28
C THR A 166 9.01 6.18 8.75
N SER A 167 9.69 5.12 9.22
CA SER A 167 11.09 5.22 9.66
C SER A 167 12.01 5.59 8.50
N ALA A 168 11.82 4.96 7.34
CA ALA A 168 12.60 5.25 6.14
C ALA A 168 12.48 6.72 5.73
N TYR A 169 11.25 7.28 5.76
CA TYR A 169 11.03 8.70 5.47
C TYR A 169 11.80 9.60 6.45
N ILE A 170 11.64 9.36 7.74
CA ILE A 170 12.28 10.19 8.79
C ILE A 170 13.81 10.12 8.72
N GLU A 171 14.37 8.94 8.49
CA GLU A 171 15.81 8.75 8.39
C GLU A 171 16.35 9.36 7.09
N PHE A 172 15.68 9.09 5.96
CA PHE A 172 16.08 9.58 4.64
C PHE A 172 16.13 11.11 4.59
N GLU A 173 15.17 11.82 5.16
CA GLU A 173 15.15 13.29 5.16
C GLU A 173 16.32 13.91 5.98
N LYS A 174 16.86 13.18 6.95
CA LYS A 174 17.97 13.65 7.80
C LYS A 174 19.36 13.38 7.21
N GLU A 175 19.47 12.39 6.33
CA GLU A 175 20.76 11.94 5.82
C GLU A 175 21.24 12.74 4.62
N THR A 176 22.56 12.91 4.51
CA THR A 176 23.21 13.47 3.32
C THR A 176 23.16 12.48 2.15
N PRO A 177 23.31 12.94 0.89
CA PRO A 177 23.33 12.04 -0.27
C PRO A 177 24.39 10.93 -0.17
N ALA A 178 25.54 11.22 0.42
CA ALA A 178 26.61 10.25 0.61
C ALA A 178 26.23 9.16 1.63
N GLN A 179 25.57 9.53 2.75
CA GLN A 179 25.07 8.60 3.75
C GLN A 179 23.99 7.68 3.17
N LYS A 180 23.01 8.25 2.44
CA LYS A 180 21.97 7.49 1.74
C LYS A 180 22.56 6.43 0.81
N SER A 181 23.52 6.86 -0.03
CA SER A 181 24.18 5.94 -0.98
C SER A 181 25.03 4.88 -0.28
N SER A 182 25.68 5.22 0.82
CA SER A 182 26.46 4.28 1.64
C SER A 182 25.55 3.23 2.28
N PHE A 183 24.43 3.66 2.88
CA PHE A 183 23.44 2.80 3.51
C PHE A 183 22.83 1.80 2.51
N ILE A 184 22.41 2.29 1.34
CA ILE A 184 21.84 1.43 0.28
C ILE A 184 22.88 0.38 -0.15
N ARG A 185 24.12 0.76 -0.41
CA ARG A 185 25.19 -0.18 -0.79
C ARG A 185 25.51 -1.20 0.28
N GLN A 186 25.49 -0.80 1.54
CA GLN A 186 25.74 -1.68 2.67
C GLN A 186 24.71 -2.83 2.75
N TRP A 187 23.44 -2.55 2.54
CA TRP A 187 22.38 -3.51 2.79
C TRP A 187 21.87 -4.24 1.54
N LEU A 188 21.77 -3.56 0.41
CA LEU A 188 21.37 -4.21 -0.86
C LEU A 188 22.56 -4.89 -1.55
N GLY A 189 23.79 -4.40 -1.32
CA GLY A 189 24.98 -4.95 -1.97
C GLY A 189 25.11 -4.50 -3.43
N LYS A 190 25.88 -5.29 -4.22
CA LYS A 190 26.16 -5.01 -5.63
C LYS A 190 25.78 -6.16 -6.57
N ASN A 191 25.13 -7.17 -6.04
CA ASN A 191 24.90 -8.42 -6.79
C ASN A 191 23.68 -8.35 -7.73
N ASP A 192 22.74 -7.41 -7.46
CA ASP A 192 21.66 -7.10 -8.39
C ASP A 192 22.03 -5.92 -9.26
N ALA A 193 21.66 -5.98 -10.55
CA ALA A 193 21.90 -4.90 -11.51
C ALA A 193 20.90 -3.76 -11.29
N LEU A 194 21.16 -2.91 -10.32
CA LEU A 194 20.33 -1.76 -10.02
C LEU A 194 20.59 -0.62 -11.01
N PRO A 195 19.54 -0.02 -11.61
CA PRO A 195 19.66 1.24 -12.33
C PRO A 195 20.21 2.35 -11.41
N GLU A 196 20.80 3.37 -12.01
CA GLU A 196 21.26 4.55 -11.27
C GLU A 196 20.11 5.23 -10.55
N ALA A 197 20.28 5.38 -9.23
CA ALA A 197 19.27 5.98 -8.39
C ALA A 197 19.18 7.50 -8.60
N GLN A 198 17.96 8.01 -8.77
CA GLN A 198 17.68 9.41 -9.01
C GLN A 198 17.24 10.11 -7.72
N PRO A 199 17.74 11.30 -7.43
CA PRO A 199 17.17 12.15 -6.38
C PRO A 199 15.70 12.42 -6.66
N SER A 200 14.88 12.47 -5.60
CA SER A 200 13.45 12.76 -5.72
C SER A 200 12.96 13.53 -4.51
N MET A 201 12.09 14.51 -4.75
CA MET A 201 11.35 15.15 -3.68
C MET A 201 10.27 14.21 -3.16
N ILE A 202 10.02 14.27 -1.86
CA ILE A 202 8.93 13.54 -1.22
C ILE A 202 7.92 14.56 -0.72
N SER A 203 6.67 14.43 -1.17
CA SER A 203 5.54 15.23 -0.72
C SER A 203 4.63 14.39 0.15
N LEU A 204 4.31 14.89 1.35
CA LEU A 204 3.33 14.28 2.24
C LEU A 204 1.97 14.94 2.03
N LEU A 205 0.97 14.16 1.67
CA LEU A 205 -0.40 14.63 1.57
C LEU A 205 -1.13 14.45 2.90
N PRO A 206 -1.95 15.45 3.30
CA PRO A 206 -2.75 15.37 4.51
C PRO A 206 -3.82 14.28 4.42
N ALA A 207 -4.23 13.75 5.59
CA ALA A 207 -5.15 12.63 5.70
C ALA A 207 -6.45 12.83 4.91
N HIS A 208 -7.06 14.02 4.94
CA HIS A 208 -8.34 14.26 4.25
C HIS A 208 -8.30 14.05 2.73
N LEU A 209 -7.11 14.01 2.11
CA LEU A 209 -6.97 13.75 0.68
C LEU A 209 -6.87 12.26 0.33
N ILE A 210 -6.32 11.44 1.24
CA ILE A 210 -6.01 10.03 0.97
C ILE A 210 -6.63 9.08 1.99
N TYR A 211 -6.65 9.47 3.27
CA TYR A 211 -7.13 8.68 4.40
C TYR A 211 -8.17 9.47 5.22
N PRO A 212 -9.29 9.91 4.60
CA PRO A 212 -10.30 10.71 5.30
C PRO A 212 -10.99 9.93 6.44
N ILE A 213 -10.92 8.61 6.41
CA ILE A 213 -11.32 7.72 7.50
C ILE A 213 -10.05 7.27 8.20
N ASP A 214 -9.89 7.66 9.47
CA ASP A 214 -8.72 7.33 10.28
C ASP A 214 -9.05 6.20 11.25
N TRP A 215 -8.56 4.99 10.95
CA TRP A 215 -8.77 3.81 11.78
C TRP A 215 -8.19 3.91 13.19
N THR A 216 -7.29 4.86 13.45
CA THR A 216 -6.70 5.08 14.78
C THR A 216 -7.61 5.88 15.70
N THR A 217 -8.60 6.58 15.15
CA THR A 217 -9.55 7.45 15.87
C THR A 217 -11.00 6.95 15.79
N GLU A 218 -11.33 6.21 14.73
CA GLU A 218 -12.67 5.63 14.53
C GLU A 218 -12.81 4.30 15.27
N SER A 219 -13.99 4.04 15.82
CA SER A 219 -14.28 2.71 16.39
C SER A 219 -14.47 1.66 15.30
N SER A 220 -14.27 0.39 15.66
CA SER A 220 -14.53 -0.72 14.72
C SER A 220 -15.96 -0.74 14.21
N GLU A 221 -16.93 -0.36 15.07
CA GLU A 221 -18.34 -0.26 14.69
C GLU A 221 -18.54 0.85 13.67
N GLN A 222 -17.89 1.99 13.83
CA GLN A 222 -18.00 3.11 12.90
C GLN A 222 -17.39 2.77 11.53
N LEU A 223 -16.25 2.09 11.49
CA LEU A 223 -15.66 1.59 10.25
C LEU A 223 -16.60 0.62 9.52
N GLN A 224 -17.29 -0.25 10.26
CA GLN A 224 -18.28 -1.16 9.69
C GLN A 224 -19.52 -0.41 9.16
N VAL A 225 -19.94 0.68 9.82
CA VAL A 225 -21.04 1.53 9.32
C VAL A 225 -20.65 2.14 7.98
N TYR A 226 -19.45 2.69 7.84
CA TYR A 226 -18.98 3.26 6.58
C TYR A 226 -18.93 2.23 5.45
N LEU A 227 -18.40 1.05 5.75
CA LEU A 227 -18.34 -0.05 4.78
C LEU A 227 -19.75 -0.50 4.34
N ARG A 228 -20.69 -0.58 5.28
CA ARG A 228 -22.10 -0.91 5.00
C ARG A 228 -22.76 0.14 4.13
N MET A 229 -22.61 1.41 4.47
CA MET A 229 -23.14 2.51 3.65
C MET A 229 -22.68 2.37 2.18
N ARG A 230 -21.42 2.04 1.99
CA ARG A 230 -20.86 1.87 0.64
C ARG A 230 -21.44 0.65 -0.09
N LEU A 231 -21.50 -0.50 0.59
CA LEU A 231 -21.91 -1.78 -0.03
C LEU A 231 -23.42 -1.90 -0.25
N GLU A 232 -24.23 -1.41 0.69
CA GLU A 232 -25.69 -1.59 0.65
C GLU A 232 -26.42 -0.41 0.00
N GLN A 233 -25.93 0.81 0.21
CA GLN A 233 -26.59 2.04 -0.22
C GLN A 233 -25.89 2.71 -1.42
N GLY A 234 -24.68 2.23 -1.80
CA GLY A 234 -23.86 2.88 -2.81
C GLY A 234 -23.32 4.24 -2.38
N ALA A 235 -23.53 4.62 -1.10
CA ALA A 235 -23.19 5.94 -0.59
C ALA A 235 -21.73 6.00 -0.13
N ILE A 236 -21.08 7.13 -0.40
CA ILE A 236 -19.74 7.44 0.08
C ILE A 236 -19.85 8.07 1.48
N PRO A 237 -19.04 7.66 2.47
CA PRO A 237 -19.04 8.25 3.78
C PRO A 237 -18.86 9.78 3.74
N PRO A 238 -19.67 10.57 4.47
CA PRO A 238 -19.65 12.05 4.39
C PRO A 238 -18.28 12.67 4.67
N GLN A 239 -17.47 12.04 5.54
CA GLN A 239 -16.12 12.50 5.89
C GLN A 239 -15.16 12.49 4.70
N ALA A 240 -15.49 11.71 3.67
CA ALA A 240 -14.67 11.50 2.50
C ALA A 240 -15.08 12.36 1.30
N VAL A 241 -16.08 13.20 1.44
CA VAL A 241 -16.61 14.04 0.35
C VAL A 241 -16.01 15.45 0.42
N ALA A 242 -14.67 15.54 0.49
CA ALA A 242 -14.00 16.80 0.21
C ALA A 242 -13.73 16.94 -1.29
N GLU A 243 -13.74 18.15 -1.82
CA GLU A 243 -13.62 18.44 -3.26
C GLU A 243 -12.37 17.81 -3.90
N CYS A 244 -11.32 17.60 -3.12
CA CYS A 244 -10.03 17.05 -3.56
C CYS A 244 -9.65 15.72 -2.91
N THR A 245 -10.57 14.99 -2.29
CA THR A 245 -10.29 13.64 -1.80
C THR A 245 -9.95 12.73 -2.98
N ILE A 246 -8.74 12.17 -2.98
CA ILE A 246 -8.28 11.28 -4.05
C ILE A 246 -8.89 9.90 -3.86
N CYS A 247 -8.80 9.34 -2.66
CA CYS A 247 -9.35 8.02 -2.36
C CYS A 247 -9.78 7.90 -0.88
N ILE A 248 -10.52 6.83 -0.60
CA ILE A 248 -10.93 6.42 0.75
C ILE A 248 -10.38 5.02 1.00
N ASN A 249 -9.66 4.81 2.10
CA ASN A 249 -9.33 3.48 2.56
C ASN A 249 -10.34 3.03 3.62
N TYR A 250 -10.92 1.83 3.43
CA TYR A 250 -11.92 1.26 4.34
C TYR A 250 -11.32 0.36 5.42
N TRP A 251 -9.99 0.18 5.44
CA TRP A 251 -9.23 -0.53 6.48
C TRP A 251 -9.78 -1.92 6.81
N THR A 252 -10.00 -2.74 5.77
CA THR A 252 -10.64 -4.06 5.94
C THR A 252 -9.75 -5.09 6.63
N HIS A 253 -8.45 -4.83 6.77
CA HIS A 253 -7.46 -5.75 7.35
C HIS A 253 -7.55 -7.17 6.78
N SER A 254 -7.85 -7.27 5.49
CA SER A 254 -8.11 -8.56 4.81
C SER A 254 -6.92 -9.52 4.82
N TRP A 255 -5.71 -9.03 5.09
CA TRP A 255 -4.49 -9.82 5.24
C TRP A 255 -4.41 -10.61 6.56
N GLU A 256 -5.16 -10.21 7.60
CA GLU A 256 -5.21 -10.91 8.90
C GLU A 256 -6.04 -12.19 8.85
N ILE A 257 -6.77 -12.44 7.78
CA ILE A 257 -7.62 -13.62 7.64
C ILE A 257 -6.73 -14.83 7.35
N PRO A 258 -6.61 -15.82 8.28
CA PRO A 258 -5.78 -17.00 8.06
C PRO A 258 -6.23 -17.79 6.84
N ASP A 259 -5.29 -18.33 6.08
CA ASP A 259 -5.49 -19.17 4.90
C ASP A 259 -6.05 -20.58 5.23
N ARG A 260 -7.00 -20.69 6.13
CA ARG A 260 -7.71 -21.94 6.38
C ARG A 260 -8.83 -22.09 5.36
N GLY A 261 -8.51 -22.65 4.20
CA GLY A 261 -9.50 -22.96 3.18
C GLY A 261 -10.22 -21.69 2.72
N VAL A 262 -9.61 -20.95 1.83
CA VAL A 262 -9.93 -19.58 1.39
C VAL A 262 -11.43 -19.30 1.19
N LEU A 263 -12.22 -20.30 0.81
CA LEU A 263 -13.66 -20.17 0.55
C LEU A 263 -14.55 -20.15 1.81
N HIS A 264 -14.12 -20.79 2.91
CA HIS A 264 -15.00 -20.96 4.09
C HIS A 264 -14.84 -19.79 5.09
N SER A 265 -13.66 -19.24 5.24
CA SER A 265 -13.39 -18.19 6.23
C SER A 265 -13.89 -16.81 5.80
N ILE A 266 -13.67 -16.41 4.53
CA ILE A 266 -14.16 -15.13 4.02
C ILE A 266 -15.69 -15.16 3.95
N ARG A 267 -16.28 -16.22 3.40
CA ARG A 267 -17.75 -16.42 3.42
C ARG A 267 -18.33 -16.53 4.82
N SER A 268 -17.63 -17.11 5.77
CA SER A 268 -18.15 -17.22 7.15
C SER A 268 -18.01 -15.91 7.93
N LYS A 269 -16.93 -15.13 7.75
CA LYS A 269 -16.80 -13.80 8.35
C LYS A 269 -17.76 -12.80 7.69
N TRP A 270 -17.90 -12.84 6.34
CA TRP A 270 -18.91 -12.03 5.66
C TRP A 270 -20.34 -12.52 5.92
N LYS A 271 -20.60 -13.83 5.99
CA LYS A 271 -21.88 -14.35 6.47
C LYS A 271 -22.14 -14.04 7.94
N TRP A 272 -21.11 -14.03 8.78
CA TRP A 272 -21.22 -13.62 10.18
C TRP A 272 -21.51 -12.11 10.27
N ILE A 273 -20.80 -11.28 9.52
CA ILE A 273 -21.05 -9.86 9.37
C ILE A 273 -22.48 -9.63 8.87
N LEU A 274 -22.89 -10.27 7.76
CA LEU A 274 -24.24 -10.17 7.21
C LEU A 274 -25.32 -10.74 8.16
N LYS A 275 -25.01 -11.77 8.94
CA LYS A 275 -25.94 -12.37 9.92
C LYS A 275 -26.13 -11.52 11.16
N GLN A 276 -25.09 -10.84 11.63
CA GLN A 276 -25.21 -9.79 12.66
C GLN A 276 -26.13 -8.65 12.18
N PHE A 277 -26.14 -8.39 10.88
CA PHE A 277 -26.97 -7.37 10.26
C PHE A 277 -28.45 -7.74 10.14
N GLN A 278 -28.76 -9.04 10.02
CA GLN A 278 -30.15 -9.52 9.95
C GLN A 278 -30.80 -9.64 11.34
N SER A 279 -30.01 -9.81 12.39
CA SER A 279 -30.53 -9.93 13.77
C SER A 279 -30.79 -8.57 14.45
N CYS A 280 -30.37 -7.44 13.87
CA CYS A 280 -30.70 -6.10 14.39
C CYS A 280 -31.96 -5.48 13.78
N ASN A 281 -32.61 -6.18 12.85
CA ASN A 281 -33.85 -5.72 12.20
C ASN A 281 -35.10 -6.56 12.60
N GLN A 282 -35.07 -7.21 13.77
CA GLN A 282 -36.27 -7.81 14.40
C GLN A 282 -36.57 -7.18 15.75
#